data_9eeb6ed9e2d8168d6b7f3d8fb94da959
#
_entry.id   9eeb6ed9e2d8168d6b7f3d8fb94da959
#
_cell.length_a   1.000
_cell.length_b   1.000
_cell.length_c   1.000
_cell.angle_alpha   90.00
_cell.angle_beta   90.00
_cell.angle_gamma   90.00
#
_symmetry.space_group_name_H-M   'P 1'
#
loop_
_entity.id
_entity.type
_entity.pdbx_description
1 polymer ?
#
loop_
_entity_poly.entity_id
_entity_poly.type
_entity_poly.pdbx_seq_one_letter_code
_entity_poly.pdbx_strand_id
1 'polypeptide(L)'
;PVVALVVAAGSGSRLGAGLPKALVELGGVSLVRRSVSAMIEGGAKKVVVTIPSGTEAEFAAALSGLPGVSCVVGGPQRQDSVRLGLKALARMCPASSVVLVHDAARPLVPPSVVRRVASAVLEGAVAVIPVVPVHDTIREVGETDSQVVDRDRLRAVQTPQGFRLGALLAAHEEAAAQG
;
A
#
# COMPACT_ATOMS: atom_id res chain seq x y z
N PRO A 1 -8.69 15.97 3.60
CA PRO A 1 -9.27 14.61 3.63
C PRO A 1 -8.18 13.54 3.68
N VAL A 2 -8.55 12.35 4.18
CA VAL A 2 -7.72 11.15 4.15
C VAL A 2 -8.19 10.26 3.01
N VAL A 3 -7.27 9.82 2.17
CA VAL A 3 -7.50 8.91 1.04
C VAL A 3 -6.50 7.76 1.09
N ALA A 4 -6.77 6.66 0.41
CA ALA A 4 -5.86 5.52 0.39
C ALA A 4 -5.57 5.04 -1.03
N LEU A 5 -4.38 4.52 -1.21
CA LEU A 5 -3.94 3.77 -2.37
C LEU A 5 -3.58 2.36 -1.92
N VAL A 6 -4.33 1.36 -2.36
CA VAL A 6 -4.05 -0.05 -2.07
C VAL A 6 -3.37 -0.68 -3.29
N VAL A 7 -2.15 -1.15 -3.12
CA VAL A 7 -1.34 -1.72 -4.20
C VAL A 7 -1.62 -3.22 -4.29
N ALA A 8 -2.27 -3.63 -5.38
CA ALA A 8 -2.65 -5.03 -5.66
C ALA A 8 -2.17 -5.52 -7.03
N ALA A 9 -1.44 -4.70 -7.79
CA ALA A 9 -0.99 -5.01 -9.15
C ALA A 9 0.17 -6.04 -9.24
N GLY A 10 0.70 -6.52 -8.11
CA GLY A 10 1.74 -7.53 -8.08
C GLY A 10 1.25 -8.88 -8.61
N SER A 11 2.00 -9.51 -9.51
CA SER A 11 1.65 -10.76 -10.20
C SER A 11 1.48 -11.98 -9.29
N GLY A 12 1.95 -11.92 -8.04
CA GLY A 12 1.81 -13.02 -7.08
C GLY A 12 2.37 -14.37 -7.53
N SER A 13 3.26 -14.39 -8.52
CA SER A 13 3.80 -15.58 -9.20
C SER A 13 4.34 -16.68 -8.27
N ARG A 14 4.61 -16.34 -7.01
CA ARG A 14 5.14 -17.29 -6.01
C ARG A 14 4.09 -18.20 -5.38
N LEU A 15 2.79 -17.94 -5.57
CA LEU A 15 1.71 -18.74 -4.94
C LEU A 15 1.12 -19.79 -5.88
N GLY A 16 1.49 -19.83 -7.17
CA GLY A 16 1.09 -20.89 -8.11
C GLY A 16 -0.42 -21.03 -8.38
N ALA A 17 -1.25 -20.12 -7.87
CA ALA A 17 -2.70 -20.30 -7.82
C ALA A 17 -3.45 -19.81 -9.10
N GLY A 18 -2.76 -19.31 -10.12
CA GLY A 18 -3.42 -18.77 -11.33
C GLY A 18 -4.24 -17.50 -11.11
N LEU A 19 -4.41 -17.07 -9.87
CA LEU A 19 -5.11 -15.85 -9.45
C LEU A 19 -4.13 -14.83 -8.90
N PRO A 20 -4.38 -13.50 -9.07
CA PRO A 20 -3.65 -12.46 -8.37
C PRO A 20 -3.68 -12.71 -6.86
N LYS A 21 -2.51 -12.58 -6.20
CA LYS A 21 -2.39 -12.82 -4.74
C LYS A 21 -3.43 -12.05 -3.91
N ALA A 22 -3.76 -10.84 -4.33
CA ALA A 22 -4.71 -9.99 -3.63
C ALA A 22 -6.16 -10.52 -3.65
N LEU A 23 -6.49 -11.43 -4.60
CA LEU A 23 -7.79 -12.09 -4.68
C LEU A 23 -7.87 -13.40 -3.89
N VAL A 24 -6.75 -13.90 -3.36
CA VAL A 24 -6.76 -15.06 -2.46
C VAL A 24 -7.59 -14.73 -1.24
N GLU A 25 -8.39 -15.69 -0.78
CA GLU A 25 -9.28 -15.52 0.37
C GLU A 25 -8.62 -15.97 1.67
N LEU A 26 -8.87 -15.22 2.72
CA LEU A 26 -8.58 -15.55 4.09
C LEU A 26 -9.91 -15.56 4.88
N GLY A 27 -10.37 -16.73 5.27
CA GLY A 27 -11.66 -16.88 5.93
C GLY A 27 -12.83 -16.40 5.07
N GLY A 28 -12.86 -16.77 3.78
CA GLY A 28 -13.95 -16.43 2.85
C GLY A 28 -13.98 -14.97 2.37
N VAL A 29 -12.95 -14.17 2.68
CA VAL A 29 -12.87 -12.75 2.26
C VAL A 29 -11.51 -12.51 1.62
N SER A 30 -11.49 -11.94 0.41
CA SER A 30 -10.26 -11.67 -0.31
C SER A 30 -9.32 -10.72 0.44
N LEU A 31 -8.00 -10.89 0.26
CA LEU A 31 -6.99 -10.05 0.90
C LEU A 31 -7.18 -8.58 0.55
N VAL A 32 -7.50 -8.27 -0.71
CA VAL A 32 -7.75 -6.90 -1.16
C VAL A 32 -8.97 -6.30 -0.47
N ARG A 33 -10.06 -7.04 -0.32
CA ARG A 33 -11.27 -6.56 0.36
C ARG A 33 -10.98 -6.24 1.82
N ARG A 34 -10.26 -7.11 2.54
CA ARG A 34 -9.84 -6.87 3.92
C ARG A 34 -9.00 -5.61 4.05
N SER A 35 -8.00 -5.46 3.18
CA SER A 35 -7.11 -4.29 3.18
C SER A 35 -7.87 -2.98 2.90
N VAL A 36 -8.76 -2.99 1.91
CA VAL A 36 -9.60 -1.82 1.57
C VAL A 36 -10.56 -1.48 2.72
N SER A 37 -11.21 -2.48 3.31
CA SER A 37 -12.09 -2.27 4.47
C SER A 37 -11.35 -1.63 5.64
N ALA A 38 -10.13 -2.09 5.96
CA ALA A 38 -9.32 -1.49 7.00
C ALA A 38 -8.97 -0.02 6.72
N MET A 39 -8.71 0.34 5.45
CA MET A 39 -8.47 1.75 5.07
C MET A 39 -9.73 2.61 5.29
N ILE A 40 -10.90 2.11 4.87
CA ILE A 40 -12.18 2.80 5.04
C ILE A 40 -12.51 2.99 6.53
N GLU A 41 -12.41 1.92 7.33
CA GLU A 41 -12.62 1.94 8.78
C GLU A 41 -11.60 2.84 9.50
N GLY A 42 -10.41 2.95 8.96
CA GLY A 42 -9.36 3.86 9.40
C GLY A 42 -9.58 5.33 9.02
N GLY A 43 -10.63 5.64 8.24
CA GLY A 43 -11.06 7.00 7.93
C GLY A 43 -10.80 7.46 6.49
N ALA A 44 -10.30 6.60 5.61
CA ALA A 44 -10.14 6.94 4.20
C ALA A 44 -11.51 7.11 3.52
N LYS A 45 -11.72 8.26 2.87
CA LYS A 45 -12.98 8.60 2.20
C LYS A 45 -13.01 8.16 0.74
N LYS A 46 -11.85 7.99 0.13
CA LYS A 46 -11.68 7.43 -1.21
C LYS A 46 -10.52 6.45 -1.20
N VAL A 47 -10.68 5.35 -1.91
CA VAL A 47 -9.65 4.31 -2.05
C VAL A 47 -9.48 4.02 -3.53
N VAL A 48 -8.26 4.16 -4.03
CA VAL A 48 -7.86 3.65 -5.34
C VAL A 48 -7.11 2.34 -5.12
N VAL A 49 -7.46 1.32 -5.89
CA VAL A 49 -6.78 0.02 -5.89
C VAL A 49 -6.07 -0.14 -7.23
N THR A 50 -4.75 -0.34 -7.21
CA THR A 50 -4.03 -0.68 -8.44
C THR A 50 -4.05 -2.19 -8.66
N ILE A 51 -4.49 -2.61 -9.83
CA ILE A 51 -4.75 -4.01 -10.17
C ILE A 51 -3.95 -4.47 -11.39
N PRO A 52 -3.73 -5.77 -11.59
CA PRO A 52 -3.16 -6.29 -12.82
C PRO A 52 -4.13 -6.07 -14.00
N SER A 53 -3.59 -5.85 -15.19
CA SER A 53 -4.38 -5.77 -16.42
C SER A 53 -5.14 -7.09 -16.69
N GLY A 54 -6.39 -6.98 -17.13
CA GLY A 54 -7.24 -8.13 -17.44
C GLY A 54 -7.92 -8.77 -16.23
N THR A 55 -7.86 -8.15 -15.06
CA THR A 55 -8.49 -8.63 -13.81
C THR A 55 -9.57 -7.69 -13.28
N GLU A 56 -10.03 -6.77 -14.12
CA GLU A 56 -10.95 -5.70 -13.73
C GLU A 56 -12.27 -6.24 -13.17
N ALA A 57 -12.82 -7.29 -13.82
CA ALA A 57 -14.09 -7.89 -13.40
C ALA A 57 -13.98 -8.59 -12.03
N GLU A 58 -12.91 -9.33 -11.81
CA GLU A 58 -12.66 -10.05 -10.56
C GLU A 58 -12.47 -9.10 -9.38
N PHE A 59 -11.70 -8.01 -9.58
CA PHE A 59 -11.53 -7.00 -8.54
C PHE A 59 -12.81 -6.18 -8.31
N ALA A 60 -13.57 -5.88 -9.35
CA ALA A 60 -14.88 -5.23 -9.19
C ALA A 60 -15.83 -6.09 -8.36
N ALA A 61 -15.87 -7.40 -8.60
CA ALA A 61 -16.67 -8.34 -7.82
C ALA A 61 -16.18 -8.42 -6.36
N ALA A 62 -14.86 -8.56 -6.14
CA ALA A 62 -14.27 -8.66 -4.81
C ALA A 62 -14.52 -7.41 -3.95
N LEU A 63 -14.59 -6.23 -4.57
CA LEU A 63 -14.75 -4.93 -3.91
C LEU A 63 -16.18 -4.39 -3.95
N SER A 64 -17.11 -5.15 -4.51
CA SER A 64 -18.52 -4.76 -4.64
C SER A 64 -19.13 -4.34 -3.31
N GLY A 65 -19.90 -3.25 -3.31
CA GLY A 65 -20.57 -2.70 -2.14
C GLY A 65 -19.71 -1.88 -1.18
N LEU A 66 -18.39 -1.78 -1.41
CA LEU A 66 -17.53 -0.89 -0.62
C LEU A 66 -17.63 0.56 -1.15
N PRO A 67 -17.88 1.55 -0.27
CA PRO A 67 -18.08 2.93 -0.70
C PRO A 67 -16.76 3.60 -1.08
N GLY A 68 -16.79 4.45 -2.10
CA GLY A 68 -15.67 5.31 -2.48
C GLY A 68 -14.45 4.58 -3.04
N VAL A 69 -14.61 3.35 -3.52
CA VAL A 69 -13.54 2.50 -4.08
C VAL A 69 -13.55 2.56 -5.61
N SER A 70 -12.38 2.67 -6.21
CA SER A 70 -12.18 2.55 -7.65
C SER A 70 -10.89 1.79 -7.96
N CYS A 71 -10.86 1.11 -9.10
CA CYS A 71 -9.68 0.37 -9.57
C CYS A 71 -9.02 1.10 -10.73
N VAL A 72 -7.69 0.99 -10.81
CA VAL A 72 -6.89 1.40 -11.96
C VAL A 72 -5.85 0.32 -12.28
N VAL A 73 -5.57 0.13 -13.55
CA VAL A 73 -4.52 -0.82 -13.96
C VAL A 73 -3.16 -0.28 -13.50
N GLY A 74 -2.38 -1.11 -12.84
CA GLY A 74 -1.02 -0.80 -12.39
C GLY A 74 0.00 -0.91 -13.53
N GLY A 75 1.24 -0.53 -13.23
CA GLY A 75 2.36 -0.64 -14.14
C GLY A 75 3.21 -1.91 -13.90
N PRO A 76 4.28 -2.08 -14.70
CA PRO A 76 5.12 -3.28 -14.63
C PRO A 76 5.86 -3.42 -13.31
N GLN A 77 6.16 -2.31 -12.64
CA GLN A 77 6.81 -2.28 -11.34
C GLN A 77 5.88 -1.72 -10.26
N ARG A 78 6.20 -2.02 -8.98
CA ARG A 78 5.45 -1.47 -7.85
C ARG A 78 5.44 0.06 -7.85
N GLN A 79 6.56 0.68 -8.18
CA GLN A 79 6.70 2.14 -8.24
C GLN A 79 5.77 2.74 -9.31
N ASP A 80 5.68 2.13 -10.49
CA ASP A 80 4.77 2.56 -11.55
C ASP A 80 3.30 2.44 -11.12
N SER A 81 2.95 1.33 -10.47
CA SER A 81 1.60 1.12 -9.94
C SER A 81 1.23 2.19 -8.91
N VAL A 82 2.15 2.52 -7.99
CA VAL A 82 1.94 3.60 -7.02
C VAL A 82 1.73 4.94 -7.75
N ARG A 83 2.60 5.29 -8.69
CA ARG A 83 2.49 6.54 -9.47
C ARG A 83 1.15 6.66 -10.20
N LEU A 84 0.69 5.59 -10.86
CA LEU A 84 -0.61 5.56 -11.56
C LEU A 84 -1.78 5.73 -10.59
N GLY A 85 -1.74 5.07 -9.44
CA GLY A 85 -2.75 5.22 -8.40
C GLY A 85 -2.79 6.63 -7.81
N LEU A 86 -1.63 7.24 -7.56
CA LEU A 86 -1.54 8.63 -7.09
C LEU A 86 -2.11 9.62 -8.12
N LYS A 87 -1.85 9.41 -9.42
CA LYS A 87 -2.46 10.21 -10.49
C LYS A 87 -3.98 10.11 -10.49
N ALA A 88 -4.52 8.91 -10.29
CA ALA A 88 -5.96 8.72 -10.21
C ALA A 88 -6.56 9.46 -8.99
N LEU A 89 -5.91 9.37 -7.82
CA LEU A 89 -6.34 10.12 -6.63
C LEU A 89 -6.25 11.64 -6.82
N ALA A 90 -5.20 12.14 -7.47
CA ALA A 90 -5.01 13.58 -7.69
C ALA A 90 -6.06 14.22 -8.60
N ARG A 91 -6.72 13.41 -9.44
CA ARG A 91 -7.87 13.88 -10.26
C ARG A 91 -9.15 14.07 -9.44
N MET A 92 -9.23 13.47 -8.26
CA MET A 92 -10.43 13.41 -7.43
C MET A 92 -10.28 14.12 -6.08
N CYS A 93 -9.04 14.44 -5.69
CA CYS A 93 -8.74 14.92 -4.34
C CYS A 93 -7.68 16.02 -4.36
N PRO A 94 -7.77 16.99 -3.44
CA PRO A 94 -6.77 18.05 -3.33
C PRO A 94 -5.37 17.52 -3.03
N ALA A 95 -4.33 18.21 -3.51
CA ALA A 95 -2.94 17.89 -3.23
C ALA A 95 -2.57 17.89 -1.73
N SER A 96 -3.33 18.64 -0.93
CA SER A 96 -3.21 18.70 0.53
C SER A 96 -3.78 17.48 1.27
N SER A 97 -4.46 16.57 0.56
CA SER A 97 -5.00 15.33 1.16
C SER A 97 -3.89 14.48 1.76
N VAL A 98 -4.19 13.79 2.86
CA VAL A 98 -3.35 12.71 3.36
C VAL A 98 -3.59 11.48 2.49
N VAL A 99 -2.56 10.92 1.88
CA VAL A 99 -2.61 9.64 1.17
C VAL A 99 -1.92 8.57 1.99
N LEU A 100 -2.59 7.43 2.14
CA LEU A 100 -2.11 6.22 2.78
C LEU A 100 -1.81 5.19 1.69
N VAL A 101 -0.55 4.81 1.53
CA VAL A 101 -0.13 3.76 0.58
C VAL A 101 -0.03 2.44 1.33
N HIS A 102 -0.83 1.45 0.92
CA HIS A 102 -0.96 0.17 1.60
C HIS A 102 -0.82 -1.01 0.64
N ASP A 103 -0.14 -2.06 1.09
CA ASP A 103 -0.02 -3.31 0.33
C ASP A 103 -1.23 -4.22 0.58
N ALA A 104 -1.92 -4.63 -0.50
CA ALA A 104 -3.07 -5.54 -0.41
C ALA A 104 -2.72 -6.90 0.24
N ALA A 105 -1.45 -7.29 0.19
CA ALA A 105 -0.93 -8.50 0.83
C ALA A 105 -0.83 -8.42 2.37
N ARG A 106 -1.19 -7.30 2.98
CA ARG A 106 -1.22 -7.09 4.44
C ARG A 106 -2.67 -6.89 4.94
N PRO A 107 -3.51 -7.94 4.88
CA PRO A 107 -4.96 -7.82 5.07
C PRO A 107 -5.40 -7.61 6.53
N LEU A 108 -4.50 -7.81 7.49
CA LEU A 108 -4.80 -7.78 8.92
C LEU A 108 -4.31 -6.51 9.62
N VAL A 109 -4.08 -5.44 8.88
CA VAL A 109 -3.71 -4.14 9.49
C VAL A 109 -4.89 -3.61 10.34
N PRO A 110 -4.66 -3.30 11.63
CA PRO A 110 -5.71 -2.74 12.46
C PRO A 110 -6.09 -1.32 11.99
N PRO A 111 -7.39 -0.96 11.94
CA PRO A 111 -7.82 0.41 11.63
C PRO A 111 -7.21 1.49 12.54
N SER A 112 -6.82 1.12 13.78
CA SER A 112 -6.12 2.02 14.71
C SER A 112 -4.74 2.43 14.20
N VAL A 113 -4.01 1.54 13.52
CA VAL A 113 -2.72 1.88 12.88
C VAL A 113 -2.95 2.84 11.73
N VAL A 114 -3.98 2.60 10.90
CA VAL A 114 -4.37 3.48 9.80
C VAL A 114 -4.64 4.89 10.31
N ARG A 115 -5.45 5.03 11.38
CA ARG A 115 -5.75 6.32 12.00
C ARG A 115 -4.50 7.02 12.55
N ARG A 116 -3.62 6.31 13.26
CA ARG A 116 -2.39 6.90 13.81
C ARG A 116 -1.48 7.46 12.71
N VAL A 117 -1.30 6.70 11.63
CA VAL A 117 -0.49 7.17 10.49
C VAL A 117 -1.12 8.42 9.85
N ALA A 118 -2.43 8.41 9.63
CA ALA A 118 -3.14 9.55 9.06
C ALA A 118 -3.05 10.79 9.96
N SER A 119 -3.25 10.63 11.28
CA SER A 119 -3.19 11.73 12.24
C SER A 119 -1.80 12.37 12.29
N ALA A 120 -0.74 11.59 12.31
CA ALA A 120 0.62 12.12 12.33
C ALA A 120 0.94 12.98 11.10
N VAL A 121 0.44 12.60 9.90
CA VAL A 121 0.58 13.43 8.69
C VAL A 121 -0.30 14.68 8.77
N LEU A 122 -1.50 14.58 9.33
CA LEU A 122 -2.37 15.76 9.55
C LEU A 122 -1.74 16.76 10.50
N GLU A 123 -1.04 16.29 11.53
CA GLU A 123 -0.30 17.07 12.52
C GLU A 123 1.01 17.69 11.99
N GLY A 124 1.38 17.38 10.74
CA GLY A 124 2.49 18.05 10.05
C GLY A 124 3.67 17.17 9.69
N ALA A 125 3.66 15.87 10.01
CA ALA A 125 4.71 14.97 9.55
C ALA A 125 4.75 14.89 8.02
N VAL A 126 5.95 14.94 7.44
CA VAL A 126 6.15 14.89 5.98
C VAL A 126 5.91 13.48 5.44
N ALA A 127 6.38 12.48 6.17
CA ALA A 127 6.23 11.07 5.87
C ALA A 127 6.11 10.28 7.17
N VAL A 128 5.23 9.30 7.19
CA VAL A 128 5.00 8.43 8.35
C VAL A 128 5.00 6.98 7.92
N ILE A 129 5.83 6.17 8.54
CA ILE A 129 5.87 4.73 8.33
C ILE A 129 5.64 4.00 9.66
N PRO A 130 4.69 3.06 9.73
CA PRO A 130 4.57 2.17 10.87
C PRO A 130 5.70 1.15 10.84
N VAL A 131 6.22 0.82 12.00
CA VAL A 131 7.34 -0.13 12.14
C VAL A 131 7.08 -1.08 13.30
N VAL A 132 7.68 -2.27 13.22
CA VAL A 132 7.70 -3.24 14.32
C VAL A 132 9.13 -3.65 14.65
N PRO A 133 9.43 -4.08 15.88
CA PRO A 133 10.73 -4.65 16.22
C PRO A 133 11.06 -5.86 15.35
N VAL A 134 12.35 -6.10 15.13
CA VAL A 134 12.85 -7.31 14.45
C VAL A 134 13.12 -8.37 15.51
N HIS A 135 12.44 -9.50 15.43
CA HIS A 135 12.60 -10.62 16.39
C HIS A 135 13.61 -11.65 15.92
N ASP A 136 13.78 -11.82 14.61
CA ASP A 136 14.72 -12.75 14.02
C ASP A 136 16.18 -12.28 14.21
N THR A 137 17.12 -13.23 14.19
CA THR A 137 18.55 -12.91 14.08
C THR A 137 18.85 -12.51 12.64
N ILE A 138 19.30 -11.28 12.45
CA ILE A 138 19.68 -10.75 11.14
C ILE A 138 21.18 -10.90 10.96
N ARG A 139 21.59 -11.38 9.78
CA ARG A 139 22.98 -11.42 9.36
C ARG A 139 23.19 -10.58 8.12
N GLU A 140 24.19 -9.72 8.17
CA GLU A 140 24.72 -9.07 6.97
C GLU A 140 25.66 -10.05 6.28
N VAL A 141 25.42 -10.30 4.99
CA VAL A 141 26.19 -11.24 4.18
C VAL A 141 27.17 -10.48 3.32
N GLY A 142 28.48 -10.69 3.56
CA GLY A 142 29.57 -10.24 2.70
C GLY A 142 29.86 -11.26 1.59
N GLU A 143 30.90 -11.00 0.80
CA GLU A 143 31.30 -11.92 -0.31
C GLU A 143 31.82 -13.27 0.21
N THR A 144 32.53 -13.29 1.33
CA THR A 144 33.19 -14.48 1.87
C THR A 144 32.79 -14.81 3.31
N ASP A 145 32.10 -13.91 3.99
CA ASP A 145 31.72 -14.04 5.40
C ASP A 145 30.31 -13.50 5.67
N SER A 146 29.88 -13.59 6.91
CA SER A 146 28.66 -12.92 7.36
C SER A 146 28.76 -12.58 8.85
N GLN A 147 28.13 -11.47 9.24
CA GLN A 147 28.13 -11.02 10.64
C GLN A 147 26.70 -10.81 11.15
N VAL A 148 26.52 -10.98 12.46
CA VAL A 148 25.24 -10.70 13.11
C VAL A 148 25.07 -9.18 13.21
N VAL A 149 23.92 -8.70 12.76
CA VAL A 149 23.55 -7.29 12.91
C VAL A 149 22.80 -7.10 14.24
N ASP A 150 23.11 -6.03 14.95
CA ASP A 150 22.39 -5.65 16.16
C ASP A 150 20.93 -5.31 15.82
N ARG A 151 20.03 -6.25 16.07
CA ARG A 151 18.61 -6.13 15.73
C ARG A 151 17.87 -5.06 16.56
N ASP A 152 18.39 -4.67 17.71
CA ASP A 152 17.76 -3.63 18.53
C ASP A 152 17.76 -2.26 17.84
N ARG A 153 18.66 -2.08 16.88
CA ARG A 153 18.74 -0.90 16.02
C ARG A 153 17.91 -1.01 14.73
N LEU A 154 17.31 -2.17 14.46
CA LEU A 154 16.52 -2.44 13.26
C LEU A 154 15.03 -2.36 13.54
N ARG A 155 14.28 -1.98 12.52
CA ARG A 155 12.82 -2.03 12.52
C ARG A 155 12.33 -2.61 11.20
N ALA A 156 11.34 -3.48 11.25
CA ALA A 156 10.67 -3.97 10.05
C ALA A 156 9.56 -2.98 9.66
N VAL A 157 9.71 -2.39 8.47
CA VAL A 157 8.76 -1.41 7.94
C VAL A 157 7.47 -2.08 7.51
N GLN A 158 6.36 -1.50 7.91
CA GLN A 158 5.00 -1.97 7.61
C GLN A 158 4.27 -0.98 6.68
N THR A 159 3.03 -1.26 6.36
CA THR A 159 2.10 -0.34 5.71
C THR A 159 0.78 -0.28 6.50
N PRO A 160 -0.04 0.78 6.39
CA PRO A 160 0.04 1.87 5.41
C PRO A 160 1.15 2.88 5.72
N GLN A 161 1.72 3.47 4.69
CA GLN A 161 2.66 4.59 4.80
C GLN A 161 1.92 5.89 4.43
N GLY A 162 2.09 6.94 5.21
CA GLY A 162 1.33 8.17 5.09
C GLY A 162 2.15 9.34 4.57
N PHE A 163 1.55 10.15 3.68
CA PHE A 163 2.18 11.32 3.05
C PHE A 163 1.13 12.37 2.71
N ARG A 164 1.56 13.58 2.31
CA ARG A 164 0.72 14.50 1.54
C ARG A 164 0.67 14.05 0.08
N LEU A 165 -0.53 13.96 -0.49
CA LEU A 165 -0.77 13.43 -1.85
C LEU A 165 0.07 14.15 -2.91
N GLY A 166 0.06 15.50 -2.89
CA GLY A 166 0.81 16.28 -3.88
C GLY A 166 2.32 16.08 -3.76
N ALA A 167 2.85 16.02 -2.54
CA ALA A 167 4.29 15.83 -2.32
C ALA A 167 4.75 14.44 -2.78
N LEU A 168 3.99 13.39 -2.45
CA LEU A 168 4.34 12.04 -2.87
C LEU A 168 4.23 11.87 -4.39
N LEU A 169 3.19 12.44 -5.02
CA LEU A 169 3.04 12.39 -6.48
C LEU A 169 4.21 13.11 -7.17
N ALA A 170 4.60 14.30 -6.70
CA ALA A 170 5.73 15.05 -7.26
C ALA A 170 7.04 14.24 -7.19
N ALA A 171 7.32 13.60 -6.06
CA ALA A 171 8.49 12.74 -5.90
C ALA A 171 8.50 11.55 -6.88
N HIS A 172 7.33 10.93 -7.12
CA HIS A 172 7.20 9.84 -8.09
C HIS A 172 7.36 10.31 -9.55
N GLU A 173 6.87 11.50 -9.88
CA GLU A 173 7.06 12.09 -11.22
C GLU A 173 8.54 12.44 -11.48
N GLU A 174 9.20 13.04 -10.50
CA GLU A 174 10.62 13.35 -10.59
C GLU A 174 11.47 12.08 -10.75
N ALA A 175 11.23 11.05 -9.94
CA ALA A 175 11.92 9.77 -10.06
C ALA A 175 11.70 9.11 -11.44
N ALA A 176 10.47 9.18 -11.97
CA ALA A 176 10.17 8.65 -13.30
C ALA A 176 10.81 9.43 -14.45
N ALA A 177 11.12 10.72 -14.26
CA ALA A 177 11.81 11.54 -15.25
C ALA A 177 13.33 11.31 -15.27
N GLN A 178 13.89 10.78 -14.19
CA GLN A 178 15.32 10.50 -14.06
C GLN A 178 15.72 9.10 -14.52
N GLY A 179 14.75 8.22 -14.84
CA GLY A 179 14.99 6.92 -15.44
C GLY A 179 14.91 5.75 -14.60
#